data_943aacff196b02c81853b64a4c06bb52
#
_entry.id   943aacff196b02c81853b64a4c06bb52
#
_cell.length_a   1.000
_cell.length_b   1.000
_cell.length_c   1.000
_cell.angle_alpha   90.00
_cell.angle_beta   90.00
_cell.angle_gamma   90.00
#
_symmetry.space_group_name_H-M   'P 1'
#
loop_
_entity.id
_entity.type
_entity.pdbx_description
1 polymer ?
#
loop_
_entity_poly.entity_id
_entity_poly.type
_entity_poly.pdbx_seq_one_letter_code
_entity_poly.pdbx_strand_id
1 'polypeptide(L)'
;MSVGRVSVVEFKTEAGVEKFSKDYAEQYHENFPTAEASIAIRTGATSALGMTIYPDEEAQEKSLDARTKFFKDHEHLINMDESFFYEGTVDFKFLTNAQTQSEDQQSQLDAMQQEISELKVMLAQVLAKLPS
;
A
#
# COMPACT_ATOMS: atom_id res chain seq x y z
N MET A 1 7.72 4.88 -17.41
CA MET A 1 6.86 3.69 -17.58
C MET A 1 6.88 2.89 -16.29
N SER A 2 5.72 2.56 -15.79
CA SER A 2 5.62 1.82 -14.53
C SER A 2 6.16 0.40 -14.67
N VAL A 3 6.79 -0.09 -13.60
CA VAL A 3 7.29 -1.45 -13.50
C VAL A 3 6.64 -2.12 -12.29
N GLY A 4 6.52 -3.43 -12.34
CA GLY A 4 5.89 -4.18 -11.29
C GLY A 4 6.68 -5.39 -10.84
N ARG A 5 6.44 -5.79 -9.60
CA ARG A 5 6.97 -7.02 -9.02
C ARG A 5 5.83 -7.83 -8.47
N VAL A 6 5.86 -9.12 -8.79
CA VAL A 6 4.88 -10.07 -8.26
C VAL A 6 5.63 -11.12 -7.45
N SER A 7 5.17 -11.35 -6.24
CA SER A 7 5.72 -12.38 -5.36
C SER A 7 4.61 -13.41 -5.08
N VAL A 8 4.85 -14.65 -5.44
CA VAL A 8 3.97 -15.77 -5.12
C VAL A 8 4.67 -16.58 -4.05
N VAL A 9 4.20 -16.49 -2.82
CA VAL A 9 4.94 -16.96 -1.66
C VAL A 9 4.19 -18.12 -1.00
N GLU A 10 4.91 -19.22 -0.81
CA GLU A 10 4.45 -20.37 -0.04
C GLU A 10 5.15 -20.36 1.33
N PHE A 11 4.36 -20.46 2.39
CA PHE A 11 4.86 -20.43 3.76
C PHE A 11 4.88 -21.82 4.37
N LYS A 12 5.67 -21.99 5.40
CA LYS A 12 5.78 -23.26 6.10
C LYS A 12 4.56 -23.55 6.97
N THR A 13 3.95 -22.52 7.53
CA THR A 13 2.80 -22.63 8.43
C THR A 13 1.81 -21.49 8.21
N GLU A 14 0.58 -21.71 8.62
CA GLU A 14 -0.47 -20.68 8.61
C GLU A 14 -0.10 -19.51 9.53
N ALA A 15 0.46 -19.79 10.70
CA ALA A 15 0.94 -18.75 11.62
C ALA A 15 2.02 -17.90 10.99
N GLY A 16 2.87 -18.49 10.14
CA GLY A 16 3.90 -17.79 9.39
C GLY A 16 3.32 -16.80 8.40
N VAL A 17 2.25 -17.17 7.69
CA VAL A 17 1.55 -16.26 6.79
C VAL A 17 0.99 -15.06 7.55
N GLU A 18 0.34 -15.32 8.67
CA GLU A 18 -0.27 -14.28 9.49
C GLU A 18 0.76 -13.28 10.00
N LYS A 19 1.89 -13.79 10.49
CA LYS A 19 2.99 -12.94 10.96
C LYS A 19 3.57 -12.09 9.84
N PHE A 20 3.85 -12.71 8.70
CA PHE A 20 4.40 -12.01 7.53
C PHE A 20 3.43 -10.91 7.06
N SER A 21 2.15 -11.24 6.94
CA SER A 21 1.14 -10.29 6.48
C SER A 21 0.98 -9.11 7.44
N LYS A 22 1.04 -9.37 8.73
CA LYS A 22 0.98 -8.33 9.76
C LYS A 22 2.18 -7.39 9.67
N ASP A 23 3.38 -7.96 9.61
CA ASP A 23 4.62 -7.18 9.52
C ASP A 23 4.67 -6.38 8.21
N TYR A 24 4.21 -6.99 7.11
CA TYR A 24 4.11 -6.33 5.81
C TYR A 24 3.21 -5.10 5.87
N ALA A 25 2.03 -5.24 6.46
CA ALA A 25 1.06 -4.15 6.59
C ALA A 25 1.57 -3.04 7.52
N GLU A 26 2.31 -3.39 8.57
CA GLU A 26 2.86 -2.42 9.51
C GLU A 26 4.08 -1.68 8.96
N GLN A 27 4.87 -2.31 8.10
CA GLN A 27 6.16 -1.81 7.64
C GLN A 27 6.19 -1.37 6.18
N TYR A 28 5.04 -1.26 5.52
CA TYR A 28 5.02 -1.02 4.08
C TYR A 28 5.66 0.32 3.68
N HIS A 29 5.53 1.35 4.49
CA HIS A 29 6.17 2.65 4.22
C HIS A 29 7.69 2.56 4.21
N GLU A 30 8.25 1.73 5.08
CA GLU A 30 9.70 1.54 5.17
C GLU A 30 10.21 0.63 4.05
N ASN A 31 9.42 -0.38 3.69
CA ASN A 31 9.83 -1.38 2.70
C ASN A 31 9.59 -0.93 1.27
N PHE A 32 8.58 -0.10 1.05
CA PHE A 32 8.18 0.34 -0.29
C PHE A 32 7.97 1.86 -0.37
N PRO A 33 9.00 2.65 0.01
CA PRO A 33 8.82 4.11 0.12
C PRO A 33 8.54 4.80 -1.21
N THR A 34 8.90 4.17 -2.34
CA THR A 34 8.76 4.74 -3.68
C THR A 34 7.67 4.06 -4.51
N ALA A 35 6.89 3.14 -3.93
CA ALA A 35 5.86 2.42 -4.65
C ALA A 35 4.62 3.29 -4.92
N GLU A 36 4.02 3.12 -6.11
CA GLU A 36 2.73 3.72 -6.44
C GLU A 36 1.58 2.95 -5.80
N ALA A 37 1.70 1.62 -5.78
CA ALA A 37 0.66 0.74 -5.27
C ALA A 37 1.28 -0.55 -4.77
N SER A 38 0.66 -1.14 -3.77
CA SER A 38 1.05 -2.44 -3.26
C SER A 38 -0.20 -3.18 -2.78
N ILE A 39 -0.33 -4.44 -3.20
CA ILE A 39 -1.48 -5.28 -2.89
C ILE A 39 -0.96 -6.62 -2.41
N ALA A 40 -1.56 -7.15 -1.36
CA ALA A 40 -1.29 -8.51 -0.89
C ALA A 40 -2.61 -9.28 -0.82
N ILE A 41 -2.62 -10.46 -1.38
CA ILE A 41 -3.81 -11.33 -1.46
C ILE A 41 -3.49 -12.65 -0.79
N ARG A 42 -4.35 -13.08 0.12
CA ARG A 42 -4.27 -14.42 0.72
C ARG A 42 -4.81 -15.42 -0.29
N THR A 43 -3.97 -16.33 -0.77
CA THR A 43 -4.35 -17.31 -1.81
C THR A 43 -4.64 -18.70 -1.26
N GLY A 44 -4.29 -18.95 -0.01
CA GLY A 44 -4.55 -20.23 0.66
C GLY A 44 -4.17 -20.16 2.12
N ALA A 45 -4.28 -21.27 2.83
CA ALA A 45 -3.95 -21.34 4.25
C ALA A 45 -2.47 -20.99 4.51
N THR A 46 -1.60 -21.35 3.58
CA THR A 46 -0.14 -21.15 3.71
C THR A 46 0.44 -20.38 2.53
N SER A 47 -0.38 -19.69 1.74
CA SER A 47 0.10 -18.98 0.56
C SER A 47 -0.44 -17.56 0.46
N ALA A 48 0.34 -16.69 -0.17
CA ALA A 48 -0.05 -15.32 -0.43
C ALA A 48 0.62 -14.82 -1.72
N LEU A 49 -0.04 -13.87 -2.38
CA LEU A 49 0.48 -13.20 -3.56
C LEU A 49 0.62 -11.72 -3.23
N GLY A 50 1.78 -11.17 -3.50
CA GLY A 50 2.02 -9.74 -3.38
C GLY A 50 2.32 -9.12 -4.74
N MET A 51 1.83 -7.91 -4.97
CA MET A 51 2.12 -7.15 -6.17
C MET A 51 2.43 -5.71 -5.79
N THR A 52 3.56 -5.21 -6.25
CA THR A 52 3.98 -3.84 -5.99
C THR A 52 4.31 -3.17 -7.31
N ILE A 53 3.78 -1.96 -7.50
CA ILE A 53 3.97 -1.18 -8.72
C ILE A 53 4.77 0.07 -8.37
N TYR A 54 5.79 0.36 -9.18
CA TYR A 54 6.65 1.53 -9.07
C TYR A 54 6.51 2.40 -10.31
N PRO A 55 6.66 3.73 -10.19
CA PRO A 55 6.54 4.63 -11.33
C PRO A 55 7.60 4.40 -12.42
N ASP A 56 8.78 3.91 -12.04
CA ASP A 56 9.88 3.61 -12.95
C ASP A 56 10.88 2.66 -12.30
N GLU A 57 11.90 2.27 -13.05
CA GLU A 57 12.95 1.35 -12.58
C GLU A 57 13.78 1.96 -11.44
N GLU A 58 14.04 3.26 -11.48
CA GLU A 58 14.80 3.94 -10.44
C GLU A 58 14.08 3.86 -9.10
N ALA A 59 12.77 4.07 -9.09
CA ALA A 59 11.96 3.94 -7.87
C ALA A 59 11.99 2.51 -7.32
N GLN A 60 11.96 1.52 -8.22
CA GLN A 60 12.07 0.10 -7.84
C GLN A 60 13.42 -0.19 -7.17
N GLU A 61 14.51 0.31 -7.75
CA GLU A 61 15.85 0.11 -7.20
C GLU A 61 16.02 0.73 -5.82
N LYS A 62 15.41 1.89 -5.59
CA LYS A 62 15.46 2.56 -4.28
C LYS A 62 14.81 1.75 -3.17
N SER A 63 13.83 0.92 -3.50
CA SER A 63 13.15 0.05 -2.52
C SER A 63 13.80 -1.33 -2.40
N LEU A 64 14.76 -1.66 -3.24
CA LEU A 64 15.30 -3.01 -3.34
C LEU A 64 15.96 -3.48 -2.03
N ASP A 65 16.78 -2.64 -1.42
CA ASP A 65 17.52 -3.01 -0.20
C ASP A 65 16.58 -3.28 0.97
N ALA A 66 15.62 -2.40 1.19
CA ALA A 66 14.64 -2.54 2.26
C ALA A 66 13.78 -3.79 2.07
N ARG A 67 13.36 -4.05 0.83
CA ARG A 67 12.55 -5.20 0.46
C ARG A 67 13.33 -6.51 0.63
N THR A 68 14.57 -6.54 0.19
CA THR A 68 15.45 -7.70 0.33
C THR A 68 15.66 -8.03 1.81
N LYS A 69 15.88 -7.02 2.62
CA LYS A 69 16.03 -7.18 4.07
C LYS A 69 14.75 -7.74 4.70
N PHE A 70 13.60 -7.24 4.30
CA PHE A 70 12.31 -7.70 4.82
C PHE A 70 12.11 -9.20 4.54
N PHE A 71 12.34 -9.63 3.29
CA PHE A 71 12.24 -11.05 2.95
C PHE A 71 13.27 -11.89 3.67
N LYS A 72 14.50 -11.41 3.84
CA LYS A 72 15.53 -12.10 4.56
C LYS A 72 15.17 -12.28 6.04
N ASP A 73 14.62 -11.25 6.65
CA ASP A 73 14.19 -11.30 8.05
C ASP A 73 13.04 -12.30 8.27
N HIS A 74 12.27 -12.58 7.21
CA HIS A 74 11.13 -13.51 7.26
C HIS A 74 11.40 -14.83 6.54
N GLU A 75 12.61 -15.06 6.07
CA GLU A 75 12.99 -16.26 5.29
C GLU A 75 12.66 -17.55 6.01
N HIS A 76 12.81 -17.58 7.32
CA HIS A 76 12.54 -18.77 8.13
C HIS A 76 11.07 -19.19 8.12
N LEU A 77 10.16 -18.31 7.72
CA LEU A 77 8.72 -18.57 7.60
C LEU A 77 8.33 -19.08 6.21
N ILE A 78 9.23 -18.99 5.23
CA ILE A 78 8.93 -19.16 3.81
C ILE A 78 9.57 -20.41 3.26
N ASN A 79 8.82 -21.15 2.44
CA ASN A 79 9.34 -22.22 1.58
C ASN A 79 9.86 -21.58 0.29
N MET A 80 11.12 -21.17 0.28
CA MET A 80 11.69 -20.44 -0.85
C MET A 80 11.66 -21.26 -2.15
N ASP A 81 11.84 -22.59 -2.04
CA ASP A 81 11.83 -23.49 -3.20
C ASP A 81 10.45 -23.54 -3.90
N GLU A 82 9.39 -23.23 -3.17
CA GLU A 82 8.02 -23.23 -3.69
C GLU A 82 7.48 -21.82 -3.94
N SER A 83 8.34 -20.81 -3.80
CA SER A 83 7.99 -19.41 -3.99
C SER A 83 8.56 -18.89 -5.30
N PHE A 84 7.85 -17.96 -5.94
CA PHE A 84 8.23 -17.42 -7.24
C PHE A 84 8.16 -15.90 -7.20
N PHE A 85 9.14 -15.28 -7.87
CA PHE A 85 9.26 -13.83 -7.92
C PHE A 85 9.41 -13.40 -9.37
N TYR A 86 8.59 -12.43 -9.80
CA TYR A 86 8.57 -11.95 -11.18
C TYR A 86 8.68 -10.44 -11.20
N GLU A 87 9.32 -9.92 -12.23
CA GLU A 87 9.42 -8.49 -12.50
C GLU A 87 9.06 -8.22 -13.95
N GLY A 88 8.47 -7.10 -14.22
CA GLY A 88 8.13 -6.73 -15.60
C GLY A 88 7.62 -5.32 -15.71
N THR A 89 7.39 -4.92 -16.94
CA THR A 89 6.77 -3.64 -17.28
C THR A 89 5.26 -3.74 -17.09
N VAL A 90 4.66 -2.69 -16.57
CA VAL A 90 3.20 -2.62 -16.42
C VAL A 90 2.60 -2.18 -17.74
N ASP A 91 1.88 -3.07 -18.40
CA ASP A 91 1.20 -2.79 -19.67
C ASP A 91 -0.09 -2.01 -19.48
N PHE A 92 -0.80 -2.29 -18.39
CA PHE A 92 -2.08 -1.65 -18.09
C PHE A 92 -2.21 -1.43 -16.60
N LYS A 93 -2.66 -0.22 -16.23
CA LYS A 93 -2.87 0.16 -14.84
C LYS A 93 -4.12 1.02 -14.75
N PHE A 94 -5.05 0.63 -13.90
CA PHE A 94 -6.21 1.43 -13.56
C PHE A 94 -6.38 1.47 -12.05
N LEU A 95 -6.33 2.67 -11.48
CA LEU A 95 -6.50 2.91 -10.05
C LEU A 95 -7.59 3.94 -9.86
N THR A 96 -8.59 3.62 -9.03
CA THR A 96 -9.62 4.58 -8.67
C THR A 96 -9.24 5.27 -7.36
N ASN A 97 -9.78 6.47 -7.14
CA ASN A 97 -9.56 7.21 -5.90
C ASN A 97 -10.02 6.44 -4.67
N ALA A 98 -11.03 5.57 -4.83
CA ALA A 98 -11.53 4.74 -3.72
C ALA A 98 -10.55 3.64 -3.32
N GLN A 99 -9.67 3.20 -4.23
CA GLN A 99 -8.69 2.14 -4.00
C GLN A 99 -7.38 2.65 -3.39
N THR A 100 -7.15 3.95 -3.48
CA THR A 100 -5.94 4.59 -2.97
C THR A 100 -6.16 5.20 -1.59
N GLN A 101 -6.96 4.57 -0.73
CA GLN A 101 -7.15 5.02 0.64
C GLN A 101 -5.88 4.77 1.43
N SER A 102 -4.89 5.62 1.19
CA SER A 102 -3.74 5.75 2.08
C SER A 102 -4.15 6.65 3.25
N GLU A 103 -3.39 6.60 4.35
CA GLU A 103 -3.59 7.53 5.46
C GLU A 103 -3.55 8.98 5.00
N ASP A 104 -2.73 9.30 4.01
CA ASP A 104 -2.61 10.65 3.45
C ASP A 104 -3.91 11.10 2.79
N GLN A 105 -4.60 10.21 2.08
CA GLN A 105 -5.88 10.53 1.46
C GLN A 105 -6.97 10.73 2.50
N GLN A 106 -6.99 9.91 3.54
CA GLN A 106 -7.93 10.07 4.63
C GLN A 106 -7.70 11.41 5.33
N SER A 107 -6.45 11.80 5.56
CA SER A 107 -6.10 13.09 6.14
C SER A 107 -6.56 14.25 5.26
N GLN A 108 -6.43 14.12 3.93
CA GLN A 108 -6.91 15.15 3.00
C GLN A 108 -8.42 15.26 3.02
N LEU A 109 -9.14 14.14 3.07
CA LEU A 109 -10.59 14.14 3.17
C LEU A 109 -11.06 14.78 4.48
N ASP A 110 -10.41 14.47 5.59
CA ASP A 110 -10.73 15.06 6.89
C ASP A 110 -10.49 16.57 6.89
N ALA A 111 -9.39 17.03 6.30
CA ALA A 111 -9.10 18.46 6.15
C ALA A 111 -10.16 19.17 5.29
N MET A 112 -10.58 18.55 4.19
CA MET A 112 -11.63 19.10 3.34
C MET A 112 -12.97 19.18 4.06
N GLN A 113 -13.34 18.17 4.83
CA GLN A 113 -14.56 18.19 5.62
C GLN A 113 -14.52 19.26 6.70
N GLN A 114 -13.38 19.50 7.31
CA GLN A 114 -13.19 20.55 8.29
C GLN A 114 -13.36 21.93 7.65
N GLU A 115 -12.80 22.17 6.46
CA GLU A 115 -12.95 23.41 5.72
C GLU A 115 -14.42 23.67 5.39
N ILE A 116 -15.15 22.66 4.95
CA ILE A 116 -16.58 22.75 4.65
C ILE A 116 -17.35 23.15 5.93
N SER A 117 -17.03 22.55 7.06
CA SER A 117 -17.66 22.85 8.33
C SER A 117 -17.41 24.29 8.77
N GLU A 118 -16.18 24.77 8.61
CA GLU A 118 -15.82 26.16 8.91
C GLU A 118 -16.56 27.15 8.02
N LEU A 119 -16.67 26.85 6.72
CA LEU A 119 -17.41 27.68 5.79
C LEU A 119 -18.90 27.75 6.14
N LYS A 120 -19.49 26.65 6.58
CA LYS A 120 -20.88 26.63 7.03
C LYS A 120 -21.10 27.50 8.26
N VAL A 121 -20.17 27.46 9.21
CA VAL A 121 -20.23 28.30 10.41
C VAL A 121 -20.12 29.78 10.03
N MET A 122 -19.18 30.12 9.15
CA MET A 122 -19.01 31.51 8.68
C MET A 122 -20.25 32.00 7.97
N LEU A 123 -20.86 31.20 7.10
CA LEU A 123 -22.09 31.54 6.41
C LEU A 123 -23.24 31.77 7.37
N ALA A 124 -23.37 30.91 8.39
CA ALA A 124 -24.40 31.07 9.41
C ALA A 124 -24.22 32.38 10.19
N GLN A 125 -22.98 32.75 10.51
CA GLN A 125 -22.68 34.02 11.17
C GLN A 125 -23.04 35.24 10.31
N VAL A 126 -22.73 35.18 9.01
CA VAL A 126 -23.08 36.25 8.08
C VAL A 126 -24.60 36.39 7.98
N LEU A 127 -25.33 35.29 7.84
CA LEU A 127 -26.79 35.30 7.79
C LEU A 127 -27.42 35.84 9.07
N ALA A 128 -26.82 35.53 10.22
CA ALA A 128 -27.31 36.03 11.52
C ALA A 128 -27.12 37.55 11.68
N LYS A 129 -26.17 38.13 10.95
CA LYS A 129 -25.86 39.58 11.00
C LYS A 129 -26.60 40.39 9.95
N LEU A 130 -27.30 39.75 9.01
CA LEU A 130 -28.08 40.45 8.02
C LEU A 130 -29.31 41.11 8.67
N PRO A 131 -29.60 42.37 8.36
CA PRO A 131 -30.82 43.03 8.85
C PRO A 131 -32.03 42.31 8.28
N SER A 132 -32.96 42.02 9.15
CA SER A 132 -34.20 41.38 8.80
C SER A 132 -35.20 42.35 8.21
#